data_0c40cd5de4fbaf6460ae3aa113e692c0
#
_entry.id   0c40cd5de4fbaf6460ae3aa113e692c0
#
_cell.length_a   1.000
_cell.length_b   1.000
_cell.length_c   1.000
_cell.angle_alpha   90.00
_cell.angle_beta   90.00
_cell.angle_gamma   90.00
#
_symmetry.space_group_name_H-M   'P 1'
#
loop_
_entity.id
_entity.type
_entity.pdbx_description
1 polymer ?
#
loop_
_entity_poly.entity_id
_entity_poly.type
_entity_poly.pdbx_seq_one_letter_code
_entity_poly.pdbx_strand_id
1 'polypeptide(L)'
;MLSRTFWFSLSIVFSILYSILFLQIAFGSEYSIQDDARRSIVWMMRFSDSELFPDDFLMNYYQWATPSALASLYKLMSMVGINAILFNKLVPIALGLISTIYCYRVSLQILPVPLAGFISTLFLNQNLWLKDDLGSGTPRGFLYPLFLAFIYYLLRSSTIPCLLSLILLAFFYPPSVLVASGVLVLRLFSWNNQRLRLTTDRREIVFCIVSLLVVFLILLTYLFKSSDYGAMVSLAEARNLPEFGQDGKIGFFHREPLTFWTCNDYSGIFPRDWCIFNPFKRKFFLLPPQILLGLALPIILYYRSHFSLAERITSALFILPQILLSSIAFYLISHAVLFKLYLPQRYTEHSLMIVFAIAGGIALSMLIDKLLEWGGKKTIASGITIIIFL
;
A
#
# COMPACT_ATOMS: atom_id res chain seq x y z
N MET A 1 27.32 -16.67 -2.81
CA MET A 1 26.05 -15.88 -2.91
C MET A 1 26.16 -14.93 -4.08
N LEU A 2 25.09 -14.82 -4.89
CA LEU A 2 25.00 -13.86 -5.99
C LEU A 2 25.07 -12.42 -5.47
N SER A 3 25.58 -11.48 -6.28
CA SER A 3 25.84 -10.10 -5.86
C SER A 3 24.53 -9.33 -5.53
N ARG A 4 24.66 -8.28 -4.73
CA ARG A 4 23.53 -7.35 -4.43
C ARG A 4 22.97 -6.75 -5.72
N THR A 5 23.85 -6.41 -6.66
CA THR A 5 23.46 -5.85 -7.97
C THR A 5 22.63 -6.85 -8.76
N PHE A 6 22.99 -8.13 -8.78
CA PHE A 6 22.22 -9.16 -9.46
C PHE A 6 20.77 -9.23 -8.97
N TRP A 7 20.56 -9.36 -7.66
CA TRP A 7 19.21 -9.46 -7.09
C TRP A 7 18.39 -8.20 -7.27
N PHE A 8 19.03 -7.03 -7.17
CA PHE A 8 18.38 -5.76 -7.45
C PHE A 8 17.96 -5.65 -8.91
N SER A 9 18.86 -5.97 -9.86
CA SER A 9 18.53 -5.99 -11.29
C SER A 9 17.41 -6.95 -11.59
N LEU A 10 17.41 -8.13 -10.98
CA LEU A 10 16.35 -9.11 -11.15
C LEU A 10 15.00 -8.58 -10.63
N SER A 11 14.97 -7.86 -9.50
CA SER A 11 13.77 -7.19 -9.00
C SER A 11 13.21 -6.18 -10.01
N ILE A 12 14.07 -5.39 -10.64
CA ILE A 12 13.69 -4.41 -11.68
C ILE A 12 13.16 -5.12 -12.93
N VAL A 13 13.82 -6.19 -13.37
CA VAL A 13 13.38 -6.98 -14.54
C VAL A 13 11.99 -7.54 -14.31
N PHE A 14 11.70 -8.12 -13.14
CA PHE A 14 10.35 -8.62 -12.82
C PHE A 14 9.32 -7.48 -12.80
N SER A 15 9.65 -6.32 -12.22
CA SER A 15 8.74 -5.16 -12.24
C SER A 15 8.44 -4.69 -13.67
N ILE A 16 9.44 -4.71 -14.55
CA ILE A 16 9.26 -4.39 -15.98
C ILE A 16 8.38 -5.44 -16.67
N LEU A 17 8.59 -6.74 -16.40
CA LEU A 17 7.79 -7.81 -16.98
C LEU A 17 6.30 -7.66 -16.60
N TYR A 18 5.99 -7.42 -15.32
CA TYR A 18 4.62 -7.12 -14.89
C TYR A 18 4.05 -5.87 -15.60
N SER A 19 4.87 -4.83 -15.73
CA SER A 19 4.48 -3.60 -16.45
C SER A 19 4.15 -3.87 -17.92
N ILE A 20 4.93 -4.71 -18.60
CA ILE A 20 4.68 -5.09 -20.01
C ILE A 20 3.37 -5.87 -20.13
N LEU A 21 3.12 -6.84 -19.25
CA LEU A 21 1.87 -7.59 -19.23
C LEU A 21 0.66 -6.67 -19.02
N PHE A 22 0.78 -5.71 -18.10
CA PHE A 22 -0.23 -4.69 -17.89
C PHE A 22 -0.45 -3.82 -19.13
N LEU A 23 0.62 -3.35 -19.78
CA LEU A 23 0.54 -2.55 -21.00
C LEU A 23 -0.17 -3.27 -22.14
N GLN A 24 0.07 -4.57 -22.31
CA GLN A 24 -0.63 -5.37 -23.33
C GLN A 24 -2.15 -5.31 -23.13
N ILE A 25 -2.61 -5.37 -21.88
CA ILE A 25 -4.03 -5.25 -21.54
C ILE A 25 -4.52 -3.80 -21.73
N ALA A 26 -3.77 -2.82 -21.21
CA ALA A 26 -4.16 -1.42 -21.23
C ALA A 26 -4.21 -0.83 -22.66
N PHE A 27 -3.37 -1.32 -23.57
CA PHE A 27 -3.35 -0.92 -24.98
C PHE A 27 -4.14 -1.86 -25.89
N GLY A 28 -4.86 -2.84 -25.34
CA GLY A 28 -5.74 -3.72 -26.11
C GLY A 28 -6.88 -2.96 -26.84
N SER A 29 -7.24 -1.75 -26.36
CA SER A 29 -8.05 -0.78 -27.10
C SER A 29 -7.67 0.64 -26.73
N GLU A 30 -7.94 1.60 -27.60
CA GLU A 30 -7.58 3.02 -27.41
C GLU A 30 -8.19 3.59 -26.12
N TYR A 31 -9.47 3.35 -25.90
CA TYR A 31 -10.25 3.88 -24.77
C TYR A 31 -10.42 2.87 -23.64
N SER A 32 -9.67 1.77 -23.64
CA SER A 32 -9.68 0.83 -22.53
C SER A 32 -9.02 1.45 -21.32
N ILE A 33 -9.78 1.69 -20.27
CA ILE A 33 -9.33 2.16 -18.96
C ILE A 33 -10.03 1.36 -17.85
N GLN A 34 -9.36 1.21 -16.74
CA GLN A 34 -9.89 0.48 -15.59
C GLN A 34 -11.05 1.23 -14.92
N ASP A 35 -11.88 0.51 -14.17
CA ASP A 35 -13.12 1.02 -13.59
C ASP A 35 -12.90 2.24 -12.67
N ASP A 36 -11.92 2.17 -11.78
CA ASP A 36 -11.61 3.30 -10.89
C ASP A 36 -11.04 4.51 -11.65
N ALA A 37 -10.32 4.29 -12.75
CA ALA A 37 -9.82 5.36 -13.59
C ALA A 37 -10.94 6.10 -14.33
N ARG A 38 -12.03 5.43 -14.69
CA ARG A 38 -13.20 6.08 -15.33
C ARG A 38 -13.74 7.21 -14.45
N ARG A 39 -13.78 7.01 -13.14
CA ARG A 39 -14.25 8.03 -12.19
C ARG A 39 -13.22 9.14 -11.97
N SER A 40 -11.95 8.78 -11.83
CA SER A 40 -10.94 9.74 -11.38
C SER A 40 -10.22 10.46 -12.52
N ILE A 41 -10.19 9.91 -13.75
CA ILE A 41 -9.29 10.36 -14.82
C ILE A 41 -10.04 10.93 -16.03
N VAL A 42 -11.22 10.37 -16.39
CA VAL A 42 -11.90 10.76 -17.65
C VAL A 42 -12.20 12.24 -17.72
N TRP A 43 -12.63 12.87 -16.63
CA TRP A 43 -12.89 14.31 -16.60
C TRP A 43 -11.64 15.16 -16.91
N MET A 44 -10.43 14.60 -16.67
CA MET A 44 -9.15 15.29 -16.92
C MET A 44 -8.84 15.42 -18.44
N MET A 45 -9.61 14.76 -19.30
CA MET A 45 -9.56 15.02 -20.75
C MET A 45 -9.86 16.48 -21.09
N ARG A 46 -10.60 17.20 -20.21
CA ARG A 46 -10.81 18.65 -20.32
C ARG A 46 -9.51 19.47 -20.32
N PHE A 47 -8.41 18.93 -19.82
CA PHE A 47 -7.11 19.60 -19.88
C PHE A 47 -6.54 19.68 -21.32
N SER A 48 -6.92 18.73 -22.17
CA SER A 48 -6.52 18.70 -23.59
C SER A 48 -7.58 19.32 -24.50
N ASP A 49 -8.85 19.18 -24.13
CA ASP A 49 -10.01 19.73 -24.85
C ASP A 49 -11.06 20.21 -23.84
N SER A 50 -11.15 21.51 -23.68
CA SER A 50 -12.05 22.16 -22.72
C SER A 50 -13.54 22.04 -23.05
N GLU A 51 -13.87 21.69 -24.30
CA GLU A 51 -15.26 21.52 -24.75
C GLU A 51 -15.83 20.14 -24.38
N LEU A 52 -14.99 19.21 -23.90
CA LEU A 52 -15.45 17.89 -23.48
C LEU A 52 -16.30 17.97 -22.20
N PHE A 53 -17.42 17.25 -22.22
CA PHE A 53 -18.36 17.13 -21.09
C PHE A 53 -18.90 18.48 -20.59
N PRO A 54 -19.41 19.38 -21.47
CA PRO A 54 -19.95 20.67 -21.04
C PRO A 54 -21.11 20.41 -20.08
N ASP A 55 -21.08 21.09 -18.91
CA ASP A 55 -22.12 21.04 -17.85
C ASP A 55 -22.49 19.62 -17.35
N ASP A 56 -21.60 18.65 -17.53
CA ASP A 56 -21.81 17.30 -17.04
C ASP A 56 -21.65 17.25 -15.51
N PHE A 57 -22.75 16.98 -14.81
CA PHE A 57 -22.81 16.94 -13.34
C PHE A 57 -21.85 15.89 -12.77
N LEU A 58 -21.74 14.71 -13.39
CA LEU A 58 -20.90 13.61 -12.91
C LEU A 58 -19.42 13.95 -13.05
N MET A 59 -19.03 14.52 -14.19
CA MET A 59 -17.65 14.94 -14.42
C MET A 59 -17.24 16.10 -13.50
N ASN A 60 -18.14 17.05 -13.25
CA ASN A 60 -17.94 18.14 -12.30
C ASN A 60 -17.77 17.61 -10.87
N TYR A 61 -18.59 16.62 -10.47
CA TYR A 61 -18.45 15.95 -9.18
C TYR A 61 -17.09 15.24 -9.06
N TYR A 62 -16.66 14.47 -10.07
CA TYR A 62 -15.38 13.79 -10.04
C TYR A 62 -14.19 14.75 -10.04
N GLN A 63 -14.31 15.88 -10.75
CA GLN A 63 -13.33 16.96 -10.69
C GLN A 63 -13.20 17.53 -9.26
N TRP A 64 -14.33 17.76 -8.62
CA TRP A 64 -14.36 18.22 -7.23
C TRP A 64 -13.77 17.15 -6.28
N ALA A 65 -14.13 15.89 -6.43
CA ALA A 65 -13.70 14.79 -5.55
C ALA A 65 -12.22 14.41 -5.70
N THR A 66 -11.62 14.70 -6.87
CA THR A 66 -10.24 14.31 -7.16
C THR A 66 -9.23 15.10 -6.33
N PRO A 67 -8.19 14.45 -5.76
CA PRO A 67 -7.08 15.14 -5.10
C PRO A 67 -6.36 16.10 -6.03
N SER A 68 -6.08 17.31 -5.53
CA SER A 68 -5.49 18.40 -6.33
C SER A 68 -4.11 18.06 -6.90
N ALA A 69 -3.29 17.30 -6.15
CA ALA A 69 -1.98 16.87 -6.63
C ALA A 69 -2.07 15.95 -7.85
N LEU A 70 -3.03 15.02 -7.85
CA LEU A 70 -3.26 14.16 -9.00
C LEU A 70 -3.71 14.98 -10.22
N ALA A 71 -4.71 15.85 -10.03
CA ALA A 71 -5.21 16.72 -11.09
C ALA A 71 -4.09 17.60 -11.67
N SER A 72 -3.23 18.18 -10.81
CA SER A 72 -2.09 19.01 -11.22
C SER A 72 -1.06 18.22 -12.03
N LEU A 73 -0.78 16.97 -11.63
CA LEU A 73 0.15 16.10 -12.35
C LEU A 73 -0.38 15.79 -13.76
N TYR A 74 -1.65 15.43 -13.88
CA TYR A 74 -2.27 15.15 -15.17
C TYR A 74 -2.35 16.41 -16.07
N LYS A 75 -2.65 17.57 -15.46
CA LYS A 75 -2.61 18.86 -16.16
C LYS A 75 -1.21 19.16 -16.71
N LEU A 76 -0.16 18.93 -15.91
CA LEU A 76 1.23 19.10 -16.36
C LEU A 76 1.55 18.21 -17.55
N MET A 77 1.11 16.95 -17.54
CA MET A 77 1.32 16.03 -18.66
C MET A 77 0.56 16.46 -19.91
N SER A 78 -0.67 16.97 -19.76
CA SER A 78 -1.42 17.53 -20.88
C SER A 78 -0.71 18.73 -21.52
N MET A 79 -0.05 19.60 -20.73
CA MET A 79 0.74 20.74 -21.23
C MET A 79 1.92 20.32 -22.11
N VAL A 80 2.46 19.11 -21.90
CA VAL A 80 3.54 18.54 -22.76
C VAL A 80 3.00 17.63 -23.86
N GLY A 81 1.68 17.67 -24.14
CA GLY A 81 1.04 16.95 -25.25
C GLY A 81 0.65 15.50 -24.91
N ILE A 82 0.74 15.06 -23.65
CA ILE A 82 0.33 13.72 -23.23
C ILE A 82 -1.09 13.81 -22.66
N ASN A 83 -2.09 13.28 -23.38
CA ASN A 83 -3.46 13.29 -22.88
C ASN A 83 -3.66 12.40 -21.65
N ALA A 84 -4.75 12.64 -20.89
CA ALA A 84 -5.01 11.98 -19.63
C ALA A 84 -5.11 10.45 -19.75
N ILE A 85 -5.71 9.91 -20.80
CA ILE A 85 -5.85 8.46 -20.99
C ILE A 85 -4.49 7.82 -21.26
N LEU A 86 -3.67 8.42 -22.12
CA LEU A 86 -2.33 7.91 -22.41
C LEU A 86 -1.44 7.96 -21.16
N PHE A 87 -1.46 9.07 -20.44
CA PHE A 87 -0.69 9.18 -19.19
C PHE A 87 -1.15 8.16 -18.16
N ASN A 88 -2.46 7.93 -18.03
CA ASN A 88 -3.02 6.92 -17.14
C ASN A 88 -2.50 5.51 -17.44
N LYS A 89 -2.32 5.16 -18.72
CA LYS A 89 -1.75 3.87 -19.13
C LYS A 89 -0.25 3.74 -18.83
N LEU A 90 0.48 4.85 -18.81
CA LEU A 90 1.94 4.86 -18.64
C LEU A 90 2.40 5.03 -17.18
N VAL A 91 1.68 5.83 -16.38
CA VAL A 91 2.09 6.17 -15.01
C VAL A 91 2.25 4.95 -14.10
N PRO A 92 1.46 3.85 -14.22
CA PRO A 92 1.64 2.66 -13.39
C PRO A 92 3.04 2.04 -13.48
N ILE A 93 3.69 2.15 -14.65
CA ILE A 93 5.06 1.63 -14.85
C ILE A 93 6.03 2.35 -13.91
N ALA A 94 6.00 3.68 -13.89
CA ALA A 94 6.86 4.47 -13.02
C ALA A 94 6.57 4.18 -11.54
N LEU A 95 5.28 4.10 -11.15
CA LEU A 95 4.87 3.80 -9.79
C LEU A 95 5.31 2.40 -9.36
N GLY A 96 5.20 1.39 -10.22
CA GLY A 96 5.64 0.02 -9.97
C GLY A 96 7.16 -0.07 -9.78
N LEU A 97 7.93 0.58 -10.65
CA LEU A 97 9.39 0.63 -10.54
C LEU A 97 9.85 1.32 -9.26
N ILE A 98 9.28 2.48 -8.91
CA ILE A 98 9.63 3.21 -7.69
C ILE A 98 9.25 2.39 -6.46
N SER A 99 8.07 1.75 -6.45
CA SER A 99 7.64 0.85 -5.37
C SER A 99 8.61 -0.31 -5.19
N THR A 100 9.05 -0.93 -6.28
CA THR A 100 10.03 -2.02 -6.27
C THR A 100 11.38 -1.57 -5.69
N ILE A 101 11.89 -0.41 -6.11
CA ILE A 101 13.15 0.16 -5.61
C ILE A 101 13.08 0.38 -4.09
N TYR A 102 12.02 1.01 -3.61
CA TYR A 102 11.91 1.30 -2.18
C TYR A 102 11.60 0.04 -1.36
N CYS A 103 10.77 -0.89 -1.84
CA CYS A 103 10.53 -2.17 -1.17
C CYS A 103 11.82 -2.97 -1.00
N TYR A 104 12.63 -3.08 -2.07
CA TYR A 104 13.94 -3.73 -2.01
C TYR A 104 14.83 -3.09 -0.94
N ARG A 105 14.91 -1.75 -0.93
CA ARG A 105 15.74 -1.00 0.00
C ARG A 105 15.25 -1.12 1.45
N VAL A 106 13.93 -1.08 1.69
CA VAL A 106 13.34 -1.28 3.03
C VAL A 106 13.64 -2.67 3.55
N SER A 107 13.44 -3.71 2.72
CA SER A 107 13.76 -5.08 3.08
C SER A 107 15.22 -5.25 3.50
N LEU A 108 16.16 -4.60 2.78
CA LEU A 108 17.59 -4.62 3.13
C LEU A 108 17.94 -3.84 4.41
N GLN A 109 17.13 -2.88 4.82
CA GLN A 109 17.31 -2.21 6.13
C GLN A 109 16.94 -3.16 7.27
N ILE A 110 15.98 -4.07 7.05
CA ILE A 110 15.52 -5.02 8.06
C ILE A 110 16.43 -6.26 8.09
N LEU A 111 16.63 -6.88 6.93
CA LEU A 111 17.53 -8.03 6.76
C LEU A 111 18.49 -7.73 5.59
N PRO A 112 19.79 -7.47 5.83
CA PRO A 112 20.75 -7.10 4.79
C PRO A 112 21.17 -8.31 3.93
N VAL A 113 20.18 -9.03 3.40
CA VAL A 113 20.33 -10.17 2.51
C VAL A 113 19.64 -9.86 1.18
N PRO A 114 20.39 -9.79 0.06
CA PRO A 114 19.82 -9.37 -1.22
C PRO A 114 18.67 -10.25 -1.73
N LEU A 115 18.70 -11.55 -1.42
CA LEU A 115 17.62 -12.48 -1.74
C LEU A 115 16.31 -12.09 -1.03
N ALA A 116 16.37 -11.66 0.23
CA ALA A 116 15.18 -11.20 0.96
C ALA A 116 14.56 -9.97 0.28
N GLY A 117 15.40 -9.03 -0.16
CA GLY A 117 14.95 -7.87 -0.94
C GLY A 117 14.23 -8.27 -2.22
N PHE A 118 14.80 -9.21 -3.00
CA PHE A 118 14.20 -9.71 -4.23
C PHE A 118 12.84 -10.38 -3.98
N ILE A 119 12.77 -11.31 -3.02
CA ILE A 119 11.51 -12.03 -2.72
C ILE A 119 10.43 -11.06 -2.24
N SER A 120 10.79 -10.10 -1.36
CA SER A 120 9.85 -9.05 -0.92
C SER A 120 9.28 -8.24 -2.08
N THR A 121 10.13 -7.87 -3.05
CA THR A 121 9.67 -7.14 -4.25
C THR A 121 8.82 -8.01 -5.16
N LEU A 122 9.11 -9.30 -5.29
CA LEU A 122 8.30 -10.24 -6.05
C LEU A 122 6.89 -10.34 -5.47
N PHE A 123 6.76 -10.58 -4.16
CA PHE A 123 5.47 -10.62 -3.48
C PHE A 123 4.71 -9.29 -3.57
N LEU A 124 5.41 -8.17 -3.44
CA LEU A 124 4.76 -6.87 -3.59
C LEU A 124 4.23 -6.68 -5.01
N ASN A 125 5.02 -6.93 -6.04
CA ASN A 125 4.59 -6.78 -7.43
C ASN A 125 3.40 -7.70 -7.77
N GLN A 126 3.40 -8.95 -7.29
CA GLN A 126 2.24 -9.83 -7.45
C GLN A 126 0.97 -9.22 -6.86
N ASN A 127 1.03 -8.65 -5.65
CA ASN A 127 -0.12 -7.97 -5.05
C ASN A 127 -0.58 -6.75 -5.85
N LEU A 128 0.36 -5.94 -6.35
CA LEU A 128 0.07 -4.67 -6.98
C LEU A 128 -0.50 -4.81 -8.41
N TRP A 129 0.04 -5.74 -9.19
CA TRP A 129 -0.31 -5.90 -10.60
C TRP A 129 -1.48 -6.85 -10.86
N LEU A 130 -1.77 -7.75 -9.92
CA LEU A 130 -2.95 -8.62 -10.00
C LEU A 130 -4.24 -7.91 -9.56
N LYS A 131 -4.12 -6.68 -9.06
CA LYS A 131 -5.23 -5.81 -8.65
C LYS A 131 -5.21 -4.50 -9.43
N ASP A 132 -6.33 -3.78 -9.36
CA ASP A 132 -6.50 -2.48 -10.02
C ASP A 132 -5.78 -1.32 -9.31
N ASP A 133 -5.17 -1.57 -8.16
CA ASP A 133 -4.60 -0.51 -7.31
C ASP A 133 -3.53 0.30 -8.03
N LEU A 134 -2.54 -0.37 -8.62
CA LEU A 134 -1.46 0.29 -9.34
C LEU A 134 -1.88 0.61 -10.78
N GLY A 135 -2.47 -0.38 -11.46
CA GLY A 135 -2.84 -0.30 -12.87
C GLY A 135 -3.88 0.77 -13.19
N SER A 136 -4.68 1.20 -12.20
CA SER A 136 -5.65 2.29 -12.40
C SER A 136 -5.03 3.68 -12.56
N GLY A 137 -3.76 3.90 -12.17
CA GLY A 137 -3.12 5.22 -12.20
C GLY A 137 -3.84 6.29 -11.36
N THR A 138 -4.70 5.85 -10.43
CA THR A 138 -5.49 6.68 -9.52
C THR A 138 -4.69 7.02 -8.25
N PRO A 139 -5.23 7.83 -7.32
CA PRO A 139 -4.54 8.16 -6.07
C PRO A 139 -3.98 6.97 -5.31
N ARG A 140 -4.66 5.80 -5.36
CA ARG A 140 -4.19 4.56 -4.73
C ARG A 140 -2.85 4.06 -5.28
N GLY A 141 -2.60 4.20 -6.56
CA GLY A 141 -1.32 3.80 -7.16
C GLY A 141 -0.13 4.57 -6.59
N PHE A 142 -0.31 5.85 -6.25
CA PHE A 142 0.74 6.70 -5.68
C PHE A 142 1.06 6.39 -4.23
N LEU A 143 0.14 5.76 -3.51
CA LEU A 143 0.36 5.36 -2.11
C LEU A 143 1.61 4.49 -1.95
N TYR A 144 1.74 3.43 -2.75
CA TYR A 144 2.80 2.43 -2.56
C TYR A 144 4.20 2.99 -2.65
N PRO A 145 4.59 3.72 -3.73
CA PRO A 145 5.93 4.31 -3.80
C PRO A 145 6.18 5.35 -2.71
N LEU A 146 5.16 6.18 -2.36
CA LEU A 146 5.30 7.24 -1.39
C LEU A 146 5.38 6.72 0.05
N PHE A 147 4.56 5.73 0.41
CA PHE A 147 4.60 5.11 1.73
C PHE A 147 5.87 4.28 1.95
N LEU A 148 6.32 3.54 0.94
CA LEU A 148 7.59 2.82 1.00
C LEU A 148 8.80 3.77 1.05
N ALA A 149 8.75 4.91 0.34
CA ALA A 149 9.76 5.96 0.45
C ALA A 149 9.80 6.55 1.86
N PHE A 150 8.62 6.86 2.42
CA PHE A 150 8.50 7.31 3.81
C PHE A 150 9.16 6.32 4.78
N ILE A 151 8.82 5.03 4.71
CA ILE A 151 9.41 3.98 5.56
C ILE A 151 10.93 3.95 5.39
N TYR A 152 11.42 3.95 4.15
CA TYR A 152 12.86 3.90 3.86
C TYR A 152 13.60 5.07 4.47
N TYR A 153 13.12 6.30 4.27
CA TYR A 153 13.78 7.49 4.79
C TYR A 153 13.65 7.62 6.31
N LEU A 154 12.54 7.15 6.87
CA LEU A 154 12.34 7.06 8.32
C LEU A 154 13.37 6.13 8.96
N LEU A 155 13.58 4.93 8.40
CA LEU A 155 14.58 3.96 8.89
C LEU A 155 16.01 4.50 8.75
N ARG A 156 16.27 5.36 7.76
CA ARG A 156 17.56 6.02 7.58
C ARG A 156 17.74 7.31 8.38
N SER A 157 16.75 7.70 9.15
CA SER A 157 16.72 8.98 9.88
C SER A 157 16.99 10.20 8.96
N SER A 158 16.57 10.10 7.69
CA SER A 158 16.72 11.16 6.68
C SER A 158 15.49 12.07 6.72
N THR A 159 15.55 13.15 7.49
CA THR A 159 14.39 13.99 7.84
C THR A 159 13.72 14.66 6.65
N ILE A 160 14.47 15.33 5.77
CA ILE A 160 13.90 16.08 4.63
C ILE A 160 13.20 15.16 3.63
N PRO A 161 13.82 14.07 3.09
CA PRO A 161 13.11 13.19 2.17
C PRO A 161 11.92 12.45 2.84
N CYS A 162 12.02 12.17 4.15
CA CYS A 162 10.92 11.59 4.91
C CYS A 162 9.71 12.54 4.98
N LEU A 163 9.95 13.82 5.32
CA LEU A 163 8.91 14.85 5.35
C LEU A 163 8.30 15.08 3.96
N LEU A 164 9.11 15.13 2.90
CA LEU A 164 8.62 15.27 1.52
C LEU A 164 7.73 14.08 1.13
N SER A 165 8.11 12.86 1.50
CA SER A 165 7.28 11.66 1.24
C SER A 165 5.93 11.74 1.95
N LEU A 166 5.90 12.26 3.19
CA LEU A 166 4.66 12.48 3.95
C LEU A 166 3.78 13.56 3.30
N ILE A 167 4.37 14.68 2.89
CA ILE A 167 3.66 15.77 2.21
C ILE A 167 3.00 15.25 0.93
N LEU A 168 3.77 14.56 0.09
CA LEU A 168 3.23 13.97 -1.12
C LEU A 168 2.13 12.95 -0.82
N LEU A 169 2.34 12.08 0.18
CA LEU A 169 1.34 11.10 0.59
C LEU A 169 0.04 11.78 1.05
N ALA A 170 0.12 12.90 1.79
CA ALA A 170 -1.03 13.66 2.23
C ALA A 170 -1.82 14.26 1.05
N PHE A 171 -1.14 14.74 0.02
CA PHE A 171 -1.77 15.30 -1.16
C PHE A 171 -2.33 14.28 -2.14
N PHE A 172 -1.73 13.08 -2.24
CA PHE A 172 -2.20 12.05 -3.14
C PHE A 172 -3.19 11.10 -2.47
N TYR A 173 -2.91 10.64 -1.24
CA TYR A 173 -3.74 9.65 -0.57
C TYR A 173 -3.84 9.87 0.96
N PRO A 174 -4.70 10.77 1.43
CA PRO A 174 -4.85 11.14 2.83
C PRO A 174 -5.01 9.98 3.83
N PRO A 175 -5.74 8.88 3.56
CA PRO A 175 -5.86 7.80 4.53
C PRO A 175 -4.52 7.20 4.96
N SER A 176 -3.58 7.02 4.05
CA SER A 176 -2.29 6.43 4.38
C SER A 176 -1.34 7.38 5.10
N VAL A 177 -1.51 8.71 4.96
CA VAL A 177 -0.71 9.63 5.76
C VAL A 177 -1.09 9.59 7.24
N LEU A 178 -2.35 9.27 7.57
CA LEU A 178 -2.76 9.03 8.95
C LEU A 178 -2.03 7.81 9.52
N VAL A 179 -1.98 6.70 8.77
CA VAL A 179 -1.19 5.52 9.17
C VAL A 179 0.28 5.87 9.35
N ALA A 180 0.89 6.63 8.42
CA ALA A 180 2.28 7.08 8.53
C ALA A 180 2.50 7.96 9.77
N SER A 181 1.55 8.84 10.10
CA SER A 181 1.57 9.67 11.30
C SER A 181 1.53 8.84 12.58
N GLY A 182 0.69 7.80 12.61
CA GLY A 182 0.66 6.86 13.73
C GLY A 182 1.99 6.10 13.90
N VAL A 183 2.65 5.72 12.81
CA VAL A 183 4.00 5.11 12.83
C VAL A 183 5.01 6.09 13.45
N LEU A 184 4.99 7.38 13.09
CA LEU A 184 5.86 8.39 13.69
C LEU A 184 5.66 8.48 15.20
N VAL A 185 4.40 8.49 15.66
CA VAL A 185 4.08 8.51 17.09
C VAL A 185 4.57 7.24 17.78
N LEU A 186 4.30 6.06 17.20
CA LEU A 186 4.72 4.78 17.77
C LEU A 186 6.24 4.65 17.88
N ARG A 187 6.98 5.27 16.94
CA ARG A 187 8.45 5.27 16.97
C ARG A 187 9.02 6.02 18.16
N LEU A 188 8.31 7.01 18.72
CA LEU A 188 8.74 7.70 19.93
C LEU A 188 8.77 6.80 21.16
N PHE A 189 8.12 5.64 21.10
CA PHE A 189 8.08 4.70 22.19
C PHE A 189 9.08 3.55 21.97
N SER A 190 9.93 3.32 22.96
CA SER A 190 10.85 2.20 23.00
C SER A 190 10.52 1.26 24.14
N TRP A 191 10.66 -0.04 23.90
CA TRP A 191 10.49 -1.05 24.93
C TRP A 191 11.83 -1.33 25.60
N ASN A 192 11.99 -0.85 26.81
CA ASN A 192 13.23 -1.04 27.58
C ASN A 192 12.91 -1.55 28.99
N ASN A 193 13.60 -2.61 29.43
CA ASN A 193 13.43 -3.24 30.74
C ASN A 193 11.95 -3.53 31.09
N GLN A 194 11.22 -4.15 30.17
CA GLN A 194 9.79 -4.49 30.30
C GLN A 194 8.86 -3.28 30.52
N ARG A 195 9.33 -2.07 30.24
CA ARG A 195 8.54 -0.84 30.33
C ARG A 195 8.57 -0.07 29.02
N LEU A 196 7.42 0.46 28.66
CA LEU A 196 7.29 1.40 27.57
C LEU A 196 7.86 2.74 28.01
N ARG A 197 8.86 3.26 27.29
CA ARG A 197 9.48 4.56 27.58
C ARG A 197 9.39 5.44 26.35
N LEU A 198 9.09 6.72 26.56
CA LEU A 198 9.19 7.74 25.52
C LEU A 198 10.66 8.04 25.24
N THR A 199 11.02 8.23 23.97
CA THR A 199 12.37 8.68 23.60
C THR A 199 12.70 10.01 24.24
N THR A 200 13.96 10.19 24.62
CA THR A 200 14.49 11.46 25.12
C THR A 200 15.23 12.23 24.04
N ASP A 201 15.33 11.68 22.82
CA ASP A 201 15.97 12.35 21.69
C ASP A 201 15.09 13.50 21.20
N ARG A 202 15.55 14.73 21.47
CA ARG A 202 14.87 15.96 21.06
C ARG A 202 14.70 16.04 19.54
N ARG A 203 15.63 15.50 18.75
CA ARG A 203 15.56 15.54 17.28
C ARG A 203 14.40 14.70 16.77
N GLU A 204 14.23 13.48 17.31
CA GLU A 204 13.10 12.61 16.95
C GLU A 204 11.76 13.21 17.37
N ILE A 205 11.69 13.80 18.58
CA ILE A 205 10.45 14.45 19.08
C ILE A 205 10.09 15.66 18.20
N VAL A 206 11.06 16.56 17.93
CA VAL A 206 10.83 17.75 17.10
C VAL A 206 10.44 17.35 15.68
N PHE A 207 11.10 16.35 15.08
CA PHE A 207 10.75 15.85 13.77
C PHE A 207 9.33 15.30 13.73
N CYS A 208 8.93 14.53 14.74
CA CYS A 208 7.56 14.01 14.83
C CYS A 208 6.53 15.15 14.93
N ILE A 209 6.75 16.11 15.83
CA ILE A 209 5.83 17.25 16.02
C ILE A 209 5.70 18.08 14.72
N VAL A 210 6.83 18.42 14.09
CA VAL A 210 6.83 19.19 12.82
C VAL A 210 6.10 18.41 11.72
N SER A 211 6.38 17.11 11.60
CA SER A 211 5.73 16.26 10.59
C SER A 211 4.21 16.18 10.81
N LEU A 212 3.78 15.98 12.06
CA LEU A 212 2.35 15.94 12.40
C LEU A 212 1.67 17.29 12.15
N LEU A 213 2.33 18.41 12.48
CA LEU A 213 1.81 19.73 12.21
C LEU A 213 1.62 19.97 10.71
N VAL A 214 2.62 19.63 9.90
CA VAL A 214 2.54 19.78 8.44
C VAL A 214 1.43 18.92 7.85
N VAL A 215 1.33 17.66 8.27
CA VAL A 215 0.24 16.76 7.84
C VAL A 215 -1.12 17.33 8.25
N PHE A 216 -1.25 17.80 9.48
CA PHE A 216 -2.48 18.39 9.98
C PHE A 216 -2.91 19.61 9.15
N LEU A 217 -2.00 20.53 8.85
CA LEU A 217 -2.28 21.70 8.01
C LEU A 217 -2.75 21.31 6.60
N ILE A 218 -2.14 20.28 6.00
CA ILE A 218 -2.59 19.77 4.70
C ILE A 218 -3.98 19.14 4.80
N LEU A 219 -4.23 18.33 5.84
CA LEU A 219 -5.53 17.69 6.02
C LEU A 219 -6.65 18.68 6.31
N LEU A 220 -6.36 19.84 6.93
CA LEU A 220 -7.33 20.92 7.09
C LEU A 220 -7.90 21.41 5.76
N THR A 221 -7.10 21.41 4.69
CA THR A 221 -7.60 21.82 3.35
C THR A 221 -8.70 20.91 2.82
N TYR A 222 -8.68 19.61 3.20
CA TYR A 222 -9.74 18.67 2.88
C TYR A 222 -10.98 18.84 3.76
N LEU A 223 -10.80 19.18 5.04
CA LEU A 223 -11.91 19.38 5.97
C LEU A 223 -12.75 20.63 5.65
N PHE A 224 -12.09 21.70 5.18
CA PHE A 224 -12.76 22.95 4.83
C PHE A 224 -13.22 23.02 3.36
N LYS A 225 -13.03 21.94 2.60
CA LYS A 225 -13.51 21.88 1.23
C LYS A 225 -15.05 21.82 1.23
N SER A 226 -15.68 22.93 0.86
CA SER A 226 -17.15 22.97 0.70
C SER A 226 -17.60 22.07 -0.44
N SER A 227 -18.82 21.55 -0.34
CA SER A 227 -19.40 20.69 -1.36
C SER A 227 -20.76 21.21 -1.79
N ASP A 228 -20.94 21.47 -3.08
CA ASP A 228 -22.23 21.78 -3.69
C ASP A 228 -23.06 20.49 -3.95
N TYR A 229 -22.47 19.30 -3.66
CA TYR A 229 -23.06 17.98 -3.91
C TYR A 229 -23.76 17.39 -2.69
N GLY A 230 -24.04 18.21 -1.68
CA GLY A 230 -24.72 17.81 -0.46
C GLY A 230 -23.78 17.50 0.71
N ALA A 231 -24.38 17.27 1.88
CA ALA A 231 -23.68 16.94 3.10
C ALA A 231 -23.18 15.50 3.10
N MET A 232 -22.13 15.23 3.88
CA MET A 232 -21.70 13.84 4.12
C MET A 232 -22.82 13.05 4.81
N VAL A 233 -23.09 11.85 4.31
CA VAL A 233 -24.08 10.94 4.86
C VAL A 233 -23.68 10.54 6.29
N SER A 234 -24.60 10.71 7.25
CA SER A 234 -24.41 10.25 8.62
C SER A 234 -24.60 8.73 8.73
N LEU A 235 -24.10 8.13 9.82
CA LEU A 235 -24.30 6.70 10.08
C LEU A 235 -25.81 6.31 10.14
N ALA A 236 -26.64 7.20 10.70
CA ALA A 236 -28.09 6.96 10.81
C ALA A 236 -28.77 6.96 9.44
N GLU A 237 -28.41 7.90 8.58
CA GLU A 237 -28.92 7.97 7.21
C GLU A 237 -28.42 6.78 6.37
N ALA A 238 -27.12 6.45 6.43
CA ALA A 238 -26.54 5.34 5.69
C ALA A 238 -27.21 3.99 5.99
N ARG A 239 -27.63 3.78 7.23
CA ARG A 239 -28.35 2.55 7.61
C ARG A 239 -29.72 2.41 6.92
N ASN A 240 -30.34 3.51 6.54
CA ASN A 240 -31.64 3.54 5.87
C ASN A 240 -31.52 3.58 4.33
N LEU A 241 -30.31 3.78 3.80
CA LEU A 241 -30.08 3.82 2.36
C LEU A 241 -29.79 2.42 1.82
N PRO A 242 -30.55 1.93 0.84
CA PRO A 242 -30.36 0.60 0.26
C PRO A 242 -28.97 0.40 -0.34
N GLU A 243 -28.32 1.47 -0.82
CA GLU A 243 -26.98 1.44 -1.40
C GLU A 243 -25.91 0.98 -0.42
N PHE A 244 -26.10 1.21 0.89
CA PHE A 244 -25.18 0.78 1.94
C PHE A 244 -25.50 -0.60 2.49
N GLY A 245 -26.68 -1.16 2.18
CA GLY A 245 -27.08 -2.52 2.55
C GLY A 245 -26.22 -3.58 1.85
N GLN A 246 -26.33 -4.84 2.30
CA GLN A 246 -25.52 -5.96 1.80
C GLN A 246 -25.60 -6.14 0.27
N ASP A 247 -26.76 -5.92 -0.31
CA ASP A 247 -27.02 -6.08 -1.74
C ASP A 247 -26.89 -4.75 -2.50
N GLY A 248 -26.54 -3.68 -1.82
CA GLY A 248 -26.35 -2.35 -2.38
C GLY A 248 -24.99 -2.19 -3.05
N LYS A 249 -24.84 -1.11 -3.84
CA LYS A 249 -23.61 -0.81 -4.57
C LYS A 249 -22.37 -0.67 -3.68
N ILE A 250 -22.52 -0.06 -2.50
CA ILE A 250 -21.44 0.11 -1.52
C ILE A 250 -21.33 -1.16 -0.65
N GLY A 251 -22.45 -1.81 -0.31
CA GLY A 251 -22.46 -3.07 0.45
C GLY A 251 -21.74 -2.99 1.80
N PHE A 252 -21.80 -1.82 2.46
CA PHE A 252 -21.05 -1.57 3.70
C PHE A 252 -21.59 -2.42 4.86
N PHE A 253 -22.92 -2.43 5.07
CA PHE A 253 -23.54 -3.17 6.17
C PHE A 253 -23.82 -4.60 5.74
N HIS A 254 -22.98 -5.53 6.20
CA HIS A 254 -23.14 -6.95 5.94
C HIS A 254 -23.93 -7.62 7.09
N ARG A 255 -24.85 -8.54 6.77
CA ARG A 255 -25.67 -9.24 7.77
C ARG A 255 -24.84 -10.18 8.65
N GLU A 256 -23.79 -10.77 8.08
CA GLU A 256 -22.91 -11.68 8.79
C GLU A 256 -21.80 -10.88 9.46
N PRO A 257 -21.70 -10.88 10.83
CA PRO A 257 -20.72 -10.09 11.56
C PRO A 257 -19.27 -10.44 11.21
N LEU A 258 -18.98 -11.72 10.99
CA LEU A 258 -17.60 -12.14 10.63
C LEU A 258 -17.17 -11.52 9.31
N THR A 259 -18.00 -11.59 8.28
CA THR A 259 -17.73 -10.98 6.97
C THR A 259 -17.62 -9.47 7.10
N PHE A 260 -18.48 -8.81 7.87
CA PHE A 260 -18.41 -7.37 8.13
C PHE A 260 -17.06 -6.94 8.68
N TRP A 261 -16.55 -7.62 9.71
CA TRP A 261 -15.31 -7.23 10.38
C TRP A 261 -14.04 -7.71 9.68
N THR A 262 -14.13 -8.78 8.87
CA THR A 262 -12.93 -9.39 8.29
C THR A 262 -12.77 -9.15 6.80
N CYS A 263 -13.82 -9.37 6.01
CA CYS A 263 -13.70 -9.59 4.55
C CYS A 263 -14.55 -8.66 3.68
N ASN A 264 -15.22 -7.69 4.27
CA ASN A 264 -16.01 -6.73 3.51
C ASN A 264 -15.09 -5.68 2.86
N ASP A 265 -15.37 -5.30 1.60
CA ASP A 265 -14.58 -4.37 0.80
C ASP A 265 -14.48 -2.94 1.37
N TYR A 266 -15.31 -2.60 2.35
CA TYR A 266 -15.39 -1.27 2.91
C TYR A 266 -15.20 -1.24 4.43
N SER A 267 -15.65 -2.28 5.13
CA SER A 267 -15.63 -2.39 6.59
C SER A 267 -14.65 -3.43 7.13
N GLY A 268 -14.19 -4.40 6.31
CA GLY A 268 -13.33 -5.50 6.73
C GLY A 268 -11.89 -5.07 7.00
N ILE A 269 -11.20 -5.83 7.87
CA ILE A 269 -9.78 -5.58 8.19
C ILE A 269 -8.84 -6.11 7.12
N PHE A 270 -9.21 -7.21 6.44
CA PHE A 270 -8.38 -7.85 5.42
C PHE A 270 -8.75 -7.40 4.01
N PRO A 271 -7.78 -7.35 3.11
CA PRO A 271 -8.08 -7.29 1.68
C PRO A 271 -9.04 -8.41 1.28
N ARG A 272 -10.05 -8.11 0.48
CA ARG A 272 -11.08 -9.08 0.08
C ARG A 272 -10.50 -10.37 -0.51
N ASP A 273 -9.43 -10.24 -1.29
CA ASP A 273 -8.81 -11.39 -1.96
C ASP A 273 -8.08 -12.33 -1.01
N TRP A 274 -7.83 -11.88 0.23
CA TRP A 274 -7.23 -12.71 1.27
C TRP A 274 -8.24 -13.55 2.05
N CYS A 275 -9.53 -13.34 1.81
CA CYS A 275 -10.59 -13.98 2.57
C CYS A 275 -10.94 -15.36 2.01
N ILE A 276 -10.55 -16.39 2.73
CA ILE A 276 -10.81 -17.80 2.40
C ILE A 276 -12.31 -18.12 2.50
N PHE A 277 -13.03 -17.45 3.40
CA PHE A 277 -14.43 -17.70 3.72
C PHE A 277 -15.36 -16.77 2.95
N ASN A 278 -15.31 -16.78 1.61
CA ASN A 278 -16.38 -16.17 0.84
C ASN A 278 -17.39 -17.25 0.45
N PRO A 279 -18.57 -17.34 1.11
CA PRO A 279 -19.57 -18.37 0.83
C PRO A 279 -20.13 -18.30 -0.60
N PHE A 280 -19.98 -17.16 -1.29
CA PHE A 280 -20.47 -16.95 -2.65
C PHE A 280 -19.47 -17.36 -3.76
N LYS A 281 -18.19 -17.51 -3.45
CA LYS A 281 -17.19 -17.98 -4.40
C LYS A 281 -16.72 -19.38 -4.02
N ARG A 282 -17.34 -20.41 -4.60
CA ARG A 282 -16.95 -21.84 -4.49
C ARG A 282 -15.52 -22.15 -5.00
N LYS A 283 -14.63 -21.19 -5.07
CA LYS A 283 -13.23 -21.41 -5.44
C LYS A 283 -12.42 -21.49 -4.17
N PHE A 284 -11.73 -22.59 -3.97
CA PHE A 284 -10.65 -22.71 -3.00
C PHE A 284 -9.60 -21.64 -3.34
N PHE A 285 -9.63 -20.52 -2.64
CA PHE A 285 -8.53 -19.58 -2.67
C PHE A 285 -7.51 -20.07 -1.65
N LEU A 286 -6.37 -20.55 -2.13
CA LEU A 286 -5.18 -20.64 -1.30
C LEU A 286 -4.85 -19.23 -0.81
N LEU A 287 -4.66 -19.08 0.50
CA LEU A 287 -4.10 -17.85 1.07
C LEU A 287 -2.81 -17.52 0.31
N PRO A 288 -2.63 -16.27 -0.13
CA PRO A 288 -1.40 -15.87 -0.78
C PRO A 288 -0.18 -16.30 0.06
N PRO A 289 0.85 -16.95 -0.54
CA PRO A 289 1.98 -17.52 0.19
C PRO A 289 2.66 -16.53 1.14
N GLN A 290 2.71 -15.25 0.77
CA GLN A 290 3.31 -14.20 1.59
C GLN A 290 2.61 -14.00 2.94
N ILE A 291 1.32 -14.32 3.06
CA ILE A 291 0.60 -14.21 4.33
C ILE A 291 1.07 -15.31 5.29
N LEU A 292 1.07 -16.55 4.83
CA LEU A 292 1.54 -17.69 5.63
C LEU A 292 2.99 -17.51 6.06
N LEU A 293 3.84 -17.08 5.13
CA LEU A 293 5.26 -16.81 5.39
C LEU A 293 5.44 -15.61 6.35
N GLY A 294 4.67 -14.54 6.16
CA GLY A 294 4.73 -13.38 7.04
C GLY A 294 4.27 -13.70 8.46
N LEU A 295 3.25 -14.55 8.63
CA LEU A 295 2.81 -15.06 9.92
C LEU A 295 3.83 -16.03 10.53
N ALA A 296 4.61 -16.73 9.72
CA ALA A 296 5.69 -17.60 10.19
C ALA A 296 6.89 -16.80 10.72
N LEU A 297 7.09 -15.55 10.30
CA LEU A 297 8.26 -14.76 10.69
C LEU A 297 8.43 -14.64 12.22
N PRO A 298 7.41 -14.30 13.03
CA PRO A 298 7.55 -14.30 14.49
C PRO A 298 7.96 -15.65 15.08
N ILE A 299 7.47 -16.75 14.49
CA ILE A 299 7.82 -18.11 14.93
C ILE A 299 9.31 -18.40 14.59
N ILE A 300 9.75 -18.06 13.39
CA ILE A 300 11.15 -18.19 12.98
C ILE A 300 12.06 -17.39 13.91
N LEU A 301 11.65 -16.18 14.31
CA LEU A 301 12.38 -15.32 15.21
C LEU A 301 12.40 -15.86 16.66
N TYR A 302 11.36 -16.52 17.09
CA TYR A 302 11.34 -17.22 18.39
C TYR A 302 12.40 -18.33 18.44
N TYR A 303 12.52 -19.09 17.33
CA TYR A 303 13.53 -20.14 17.17
C TYR A 303 14.81 -19.63 16.45
N ARG A 304 15.20 -18.38 16.69
CA ARG A 304 16.32 -17.71 15.97
C ARG A 304 17.64 -18.47 16.00
N SER A 305 17.91 -19.26 17.05
CA SER A 305 19.13 -20.08 17.17
C SER A 305 19.28 -21.15 16.08
N HIS A 306 18.18 -21.49 15.40
CA HIS A 306 18.18 -22.49 14.31
C HIS A 306 18.36 -21.86 12.93
N PHE A 307 18.37 -20.53 12.83
CA PHE A 307 18.43 -19.80 11.56
C PHE A 307 19.61 -18.83 11.56
N SER A 308 20.64 -19.12 10.75
CA SER A 308 21.87 -18.32 10.65
C SER A 308 21.59 -16.86 10.27
N LEU A 309 20.61 -16.62 9.39
CA LEU A 309 20.24 -15.27 8.96
C LEU A 309 19.48 -14.46 10.04
N ALA A 310 18.94 -15.10 11.08
CA ALA A 310 18.23 -14.40 12.15
C ALA A 310 19.13 -13.44 12.93
N GLU A 311 20.43 -13.74 13.02
CA GLU A 311 21.42 -12.88 13.68
C GLU A 311 21.69 -11.58 12.91
N ARG A 312 21.40 -11.56 11.59
CA ARG A 312 21.58 -10.39 10.72
C ARG A 312 20.40 -9.44 10.74
N ILE A 313 19.30 -9.79 11.43
CA ILE A 313 18.13 -8.92 11.52
C ILE A 313 18.46 -7.69 12.35
N THR A 314 18.13 -6.54 11.82
CA THR A 314 18.37 -5.25 12.46
C THR A 314 17.15 -4.82 13.31
N SER A 315 17.34 -3.80 14.14
CA SER A 315 16.24 -3.16 14.89
C SER A 315 15.17 -2.53 13.98
N ALA A 316 15.45 -2.32 12.68
CA ALA A 316 14.48 -1.85 11.72
C ALA A 316 13.29 -2.79 11.54
N LEU A 317 13.39 -4.05 11.97
CA LEU A 317 12.28 -5.01 11.99
C LEU A 317 11.04 -4.47 12.73
N PHE A 318 11.25 -3.67 13.78
CA PHE A 318 10.14 -3.12 14.58
C PHE A 318 9.22 -2.19 13.79
N ILE A 319 9.63 -1.73 12.59
CA ILE A 319 8.75 -0.94 11.72
C ILE A 319 7.51 -1.73 11.29
N LEU A 320 7.63 -3.05 11.09
CA LEU A 320 6.51 -3.89 10.65
C LEU A 320 5.37 -3.92 11.67
N PRO A 321 5.58 -4.27 12.95
CA PRO A 321 4.53 -4.17 13.96
C PRO A 321 4.05 -2.74 14.22
N GLN A 322 4.90 -1.71 14.06
CA GLN A 322 4.45 -0.32 14.17
C GLN A 322 3.46 0.06 13.08
N ILE A 323 3.69 -0.37 11.84
CA ILE A 323 2.74 -0.16 10.72
C ILE A 323 1.44 -0.91 11.01
N LEU A 324 1.49 -2.17 11.44
CA LEU A 324 0.30 -2.96 11.78
C LEU A 324 -0.53 -2.30 12.89
N LEU A 325 0.11 -1.91 13.99
CA LEU A 325 -0.57 -1.26 15.13
C LEU A 325 -1.21 0.06 14.71
N SER A 326 -0.49 0.89 13.95
CA SER A 326 -1.02 2.15 13.43
C SER A 326 -2.24 1.90 12.52
N SER A 327 -2.12 0.95 11.61
CA SER A 327 -3.21 0.58 10.69
C SER A 327 -4.46 0.10 11.41
N ILE A 328 -4.30 -0.80 12.39
CA ILE A 328 -5.39 -1.31 13.20
C ILE A 328 -6.02 -0.18 14.05
N ALA A 329 -5.20 0.71 14.62
CA ALA A 329 -5.71 1.84 15.39
C ALA A 329 -6.60 2.74 14.53
N PHE A 330 -6.15 3.15 13.33
CA PHE A 330 -6.95 3.97 12.44
C PHE A 330 -8.15 3.23 11.84
N TYR A 331 -8.05 1.93 11.61
CA TYR A 331 -9.18 1.09 11.26
C TYR A 331 -10.28 1.16 12.33
N LEU A 332 -9.93 0.97 13.61
CA LEU A 332 -10.88 1.04 14.73
C LEU A 332 -11.43 2.47 14.93
N ILE A 333 -10.58 3.49 14.84
CA ILE A 333 -11.01 4.89 14.91
C ILE A 333 -12.00 5.21 13.78
N SER A 334 -11.71 4.76 12.55
CA SER A 334 -12.61 4.98 11.42
C SER A 334 -13.97 4.30 11.62
N HIS A 335 -14.02 3.12 12.23
CA HIS A 335 -15.29 2.48 12.64
C HIS A 335 -16.02 3.27 13.73
N ALA A 336 -15.30 3.88 14.68
CA ALA A 336 -15.91 4.66 15.75
C ALA A 336 -16.55 5.97 15.25
N VAL A 337 -15.99 6.57 14.18
CA VAL A 337 -16.46 7.84 13.61
C VAL A 337 -16.96 7.68 12.17
N LEU A 338 -17.68 6.58 11.89
CA LEU A 338 -18.10 6.18 10.54
C LEU A 338 -18.59 7.34 9.70
N PHE A 339 -18.03 7.36 8.50
CA PHE A 339 -18.14 8.28 7.38
C PHE A 339 -17.53 9.67 7.60
N LYS A 340 -17.10 10.04 8.82
CA LYS A 340 -16.30 11.27 9.04
C LYS A 340 -14.84 11.11 8.63
N LEU A 341 -14.28 9.90 8.83
CA LEU A 341 -13.04 9.47 8.18
C LEU A 341 -13.39 8.59 6.98
N TYR A 342 -12.40 8.38 6.12
CA TYR A 342 -12.58 7.49 4.97
C TYR A 342 -12.89 6.06 5.42
N LEU A 343 -13.31 5.20 4.48
CA LEU A 343 -13.75 3.83 4.77
C LEU A 343 -12.72 3.03 5.56
N PRO A 344 -13.10 2.27 6.60
CA PRO A 344 -12.19 1.60 7.53
C PRO A 344 -11.15 0.69 6.86
N GLN A 345 -11.55 -0.12 5.89
CA GLN A 345 -10.64 -1.01 5.17
C GLN A 345 -9.43 -0.29 4.58
N ARG A 346 -9.56 0.97 4.17
CA ARG A 346 -8.48 1.74 3.52
C ARG A 346 -7.27 1.99 4.42
N TYR A 347 -7.43 1.83 5.74
CA TYR A 347 -6.33 1.95 6.70
C TYR A 347 -5.51 0.67 6.86
N THR A 348 -6.09 -0.50 6.51
CA THR A 348 -5.42 -1.81 6.67
C THR A 348 -5.05 -2.46 5.34
N GLU A 349 -5.86 -2.36 4.31
CA GLU A 349 -5.67 -3.07 3.04
C GLU A 349 -4.25 -2.91 2.47
N HIS A 350 -3.83 -1.69 2.24
CA HIS A 350 -2.56 -1.40 1.57
C HIS A 350 -1.34 -1.63 2.48
N SER A 351 -1.46 -1.28 3.75
CA SER A 351 -0.39 -1.47 4.74
C SER A 351 -0.13 -2.94 5.03
N LEU A 352 -1.19 -3.77 5.11
CA LEU A 352 -1.07 -5.22 5.24
C LEU A 352 -0.33 -5.83 4.03
N MET A 353 -0.68 -5.42 2.81
CA MET A 353 0.02 -5.90 1.61
C MET A 353 1.52 -5.62 1.67
N ILE A 354 1.92 -4.41 2.06
CA ILE A 354 3.33 -4.03 2.19
C ILE A 354 4.02 -4.84 3.30
N VAL A 355 3.40 -4.91 4.48
CA VAL A 355 3.98 -5.61 5.63
C VAL A 355 4.17 -7.09 5.35
N PHE A 356 3.16 -7.76 4.80
CA PHE A 356 3.23 -9.19 4.51
C PHE A 356 4.14 -9.52 3.32
N ALA A 357 4.26 -8.63 2.34
CA ALA A 357 5.24 -8.81 1.26
C ALA A 357 6.68 -8.78 1.81
N ILE A 358 7.00 -7.83 2.69
CA ILE A 358 8.33 -7.70 3.30
C ILE A 358 8.57 -8.84 4.30
N ALA A 359 7.64 -9.09 5.22
CA ALA A 359 7.76 -10.15 6.22
C ALA A 359 7.87 -11.53 5.58
N GLY A 360 7.04 -11.81 4.58
CA GLY A 360 7.07 -13.06 3.82
C GLY A 360 8.37 -13.25 3.05
N GLY A 361 8.89 -12.18 2.43
CA GLY A 361 10.18 -12.22 1.74
C GLY A 361 11.35 -12.49 2.67
N ILE A 362 11.35 -11.90 3.85
CA ILE A 362 12.35 -12.16 4.90
C ILE A 362 12.24 -13.61 5.39
N ALA A 363 11.03 -14.06 5.75
CA ALA A 363 10.79 -15.40 6.25
C ALA A 363 11.22 -16.47 5.21
N LEU A 364 10.82 -16.31 3.94
CA LEU A 364 11.17 -17.26 2.89
C LEU A 364 12.68 -17.30 2.64
N SER A 365 13.36 -16.14 2.68
CA SER A 365 14.83 -16.14 2.51
C SER A 365 15.55 -16.87 3.65
N MET A 366 15.05 -16.79 4.89
CA MET A 366 15.58 -17.54 6.03
C MET A 366 15.32 -19.04 5.91
N LEU A 367 14.14 -19.43 5.43
CA LEU A 367 13.80 -20.84 5.18
C LEU A 367 14.66 -21.43 4.07
N ILE A 368 14.87 -20.71 2.97
CA ILE A 368 15.74 -21.13 1.87
C ILE A 368 17.18 -21.31 2.36
N ASP A 369 17.71 -20.36 3.12
CA ASP A 369 19.05 -20.45 3.69
C ASP A 369 19.20 -21.71 4.56
N LYS A 370 18.21 -21.98 5.42
CA LYS A 370 18.19 -23.18 6.25
C LYS A 370 18.13 -24.47 5.46
N LEU A 371 17.33 -24.51 4.39
CA LEU A 371 17.27 -25.66 3.48
C LEU A 371 18.62 -25.91 2.77
N LEU A 372 19.31 -24.84 2.38
CA LEU A 372 20.63 -24.92 1.75
C LEU A 372 21.71 -25.43 2.71
N GLU A 373 21.63 -25.10 4.00
CA GLU A 373 22.51 -25.65 5.03
C GLU A 373 22.31 -27.15 5.19
N TRP A 374 21.06 -27.66 5.12
CA TRP A 374 20.74 -29.08 5.31
C TRP A 374 21.05 -29.97 4.11
N GLY A 375 20.87 -29.49 2.90
CA GLY A 375 20.77 -30.32 1.71
C GLY A 375 22.00 -30.42 0.80
N GLY A 376 23.04 -29.64 1.05
CA GLY A 376 24.19 -29.58 0.15
C GLY A 376 23.83 -29.10 -1.28
N LYS A 377 24.72 -29.32 -2.26
CA LYS A 377 24.59 -28.79 -3.64
C LYS A 377 23.31 -29.20 -4.41
N LYS A 378 22.70 -30.34 -4.08
CA LYS A 378 21.46 -30.81 -4.77
C LYS A 378 20.23 -29.99 -4.42
N THR A 379 20.22 -29.36 -3.26
CA THR A 379 19.05 -28.56 -2.77
C THR A 379 19.03 -27.16 -3.34
N ILE A 380 20.15 -26.66 -3.92
CA ILE A 380 20.20 -25.37 -4.60
C ILE A 380 19.22 -25.34 -5.79
N ALA A 381 19.18 -26.45 -6.57
CA ALA A 381 18.24 -26.56 -7.69
C ALA A 381 16.78 -26.52 -7.23
N SER A 382 16.44 -27.17 -6.11
CA SER A 382 15.08 -27.17 -5.54
C SER A 382 14.69 -25.80 -4.99
N GLY A 383 15.62 -25.07 -4.36
CA GLY A 383 15.36 -23.71 -3.86
C GLY A 383 15.09 -22.70 -4.99
N ILE A 384 15.83 -22.80 -6.09
CA ILE A 384 15.61 -21.98 -7.29
C ILE A 384 14.27 -22.34 -7.94
N THR A 385 13.92 -23.61 -7.98
CA THR A 385 12.63 -24.09 -8.51
C THR A 385 11.47 -23.53 -7.70
N ILE A 386 11.53 -23.51 -6.37
CA ILE A 386 10.50 -22.91 -5.50
C ILE A 386 10.33 -21.41 -5.80
N ILE A 387 11.43 -20.69 -6.03
CA ILE A 387 11.38 -19.25 -6.36
C ILE A 387 10.73 -18.99 -7.73
N ILE A 388 10.91 -19.90 -8.70
CA ILE A 388 10.34 -19.78 -10.05
C ILE A 388 8.83 -20.10 -10.06
N PHE A 389 8.38 -21.00 -9.18
CA PHE A 389 6.97 -21.40 -9.09
C PHE A 389 6.13 -20.59 -8.08
N LEU A 390 6.73 -19.70 -7.31
CA LEU A 390 6.06 -18.69 -6.47
C LEU A 390 5.82 -17.40 -7.26
#